data_07c487a2a4cde71f3507af7ecf167693
#
_entry.id   07c487a2a4cde71f3507af7ecf167693
#
_cell.length_a   1.000
_cell.length_b   1.000
_cell.length_c   1.000
_cell.angle_alpha   90.00
_cell.angle_beta   90.00
_cell.angle_gamma   90.00
#
_symmetry.space_group_name_H-M   'P 1'
#
loop_
_entity.id
_entity.type
_entity.pdbx_description
1 polymer ?
#
loop_
_entity_poly.entity_id
_entity_poly.type
_entity_poly.pdbx_seq_one_letter_code
_entity_poly.pdbx_strand_id
1 'polypeptide(L)'
;MAGILDEVDARTQLVGENRLELLLFRLAGKQVYGINVFKVQEVIRCPGLTQVPKANNVVRGIANMRGKTIPVIDMGYALGEKPMTQDEINNSFVIIADYNRSLQGFLVSGVDRIVNMHWKEILTPPKGSGGSTYLTAVTRVDEKLVEIIDVEKVLSEINGTMEKVSQKIIDDGQQKEPKEYHILVADDSSVARNQIKRTLDQIGVKCTLAKDGKEALDFLEELAKKEGPISKHISLVISDVEMPNMDGYTLTTSMRKDARFKDLYIILHTSLSGVFNNAMVKKVGANRFIPKFNPDDLANAVMEGLADFDKTDLSAA
;
A
#
# COMPACT_ATOMS: atom_id res chain seq x y z
N MET A 1 -2.51 31.09 11.03
CA MET A 1 -2.71 29.65 11.24
C MET A 1 -3.64 29.18 10.13
N ALA A 2 -3.08 28.84 8.97
CA ALA A 2 -3.82 28.03 8.01
C ALA A 2 -4.09 26.70 8.74
N GLY A 3 -5.35 26.38 8.92
CA GLY A 3 -5.73 25.29 9.80
C GLY A 3 -5.41 23.96 9.12
N ILE A 4 -5.17 22.93 9.92
CA ILE A 4 -5.11 21.52 9.50
C ILE A 4 -6.28 21.16 8.56
N LEU A 5 -7.42 21.86 8.69
CA LEU A 5 -8.61 21.74 7.83
C LEU A 5 -8.38 22.26 6.40
N ASP A 6 -7.60 23.33 6.21
CA ASP A 6 -7.31 23.88 4.87
C ASP A 6 -6.33 22.98 4.10
N GLU A 7 -5.37 22.35 4.78
CA GLU A 7 -4.52 21.32 4.18
C GLU A 7 -5.29 20.03 3.88
N VAL A 8 -6.23 19.67 4.73
CA VAL A 8 -7.16 18.54 4.53
C VAL A 8 -8.06 18.80 3.33
N ASP A 9 -8.61 20.00 3.17
CA ASP A 9 -9.47 20.37 2.05
C ASP A 9 -8.69 20.44 0.72
N ALA A 10 -7.45 20.95 0.73
CA ALA A 10 -6.59 20.95 -0.45
C ALA A 10 -6.23 19.52 -0.90
N ARG A 11 -5.94 18.60 0.03
CA ARG A 11 -5.67 17.20 -0.27
C ARG A 11 -6.94 16.41 -0.61
N THR A 12 -8.10 16.78 -0.08
CA THR A 12 -9.40 16.17 -0.45
C THR A 12 -9.87 16.57 -1.85
N GLN A 13 -9.45 17.71 -2.38
CA GLN A 13 -9.71 18.09 -3.77
C GLN A 13 -8.91 17.26 -4.76
N LEU A 14 -7.76 16.69 -4.35
CA LEU A 14 -6.94 15.78 -5.15
C LEU A 14 -7.51 14.36 -5.24
N VAL A 15 -8.41 13.99 -4.33
CA VAL A 15 -9.12 12.70 -4.36
C VAL A 15 -10.10 12.67 -5.53
N GLY A 16 -9.85 11.81 -6.49
CA GLY A 16 -10.63 11.70 -7.73
C GLY A 16 -10.01 12.42 -8.94
N GLU A 17 -8.91 13.19 -8.78
CA GLU A 17 -8.15 13.75 -9.91
C GLU A 17 -7.16 12.76 -10.54
N ASN A 18 -7.05 11.57 -9.97
CA ASN A 18 -6.18 10.49 -10.46
C ASN A 18 -4.72 10.95 -10.67
N ARG A 19 -4.18 11.67 -9.67
CA ARG A 19 -2.81 12.21 -9.65
C ARG A 19 -1.91 11.44 -8.70
N LEU A 20 -0.63 11.35 -9.06
CA LEU A 20 0.44 10.80 -8.25
C LEU A 20 1.47 11.88 -7.96
N GLU A 21 1.85 12.02 -6.70
CA GLU A 21 2.96 12.88 -6.26
C GLU A 21 4.20 12.02 -6.00
N LEU A 22 5.28 12.28 -6.74
CA LEU A 22 6.54 11.56 -6.61
C LEU A 22 7.62 12.46 -6.04
N LEU A 23 8.28 12.03 -4.98
CA LEU A 23 9.56 12.57 -4.55
C LEU A 23 10.66 11.94 -5.40
N LEU A 24 11.37 12.77 -6.16
CA LEU A 24 12.48 12.32 -6.99
C LEU A 24 13.77 12.28 -6.17
N PHE A 25 14.53 11.21 -6.33
CA PHE A 25 15.80 11.00 -5.64
C PHE A 25 16.82 10.27 -6.51
N ARG A 26 18.06 10.21 -6.06
CA ARG A 26 19.18 9.54 -6.74
C ARG A 26 19.89 8.59 -5.80
N LEU A 27 20.42 7.54 -6.39
CA LEU A 27 21.36 6.60 -5.80
C LEU A 27 22.78 6.89 -6.32
N ALA A 28 23.69 5.93 -6.35
CA ALA A 28 25.09 6.17 -6.74
C ALA A 28 25.29 6.55 -8.23
N GLY A 29 24.28 6.58 -9.06
CA GLY A 29 24.40 6.85 -10.50
C GLY A 29 23.72 8.13 -10.97
N LYS A 30 23.51 8.21 -12.31
CA LYS A 30 22.74 9.29 -12.94
C LYS A 30 21.24 8.96 -13.02
N GLN A 31 20.86 7.74 -12.71
CA GLN A 31 19.47 7.29 -12.73
C GLN A 31 18.65 8.06 -11.68
N VAL A 32 17.46 8.46 -12.08
CA VAL A 32 16.49 9.12 -11.20
C VAL A 32 15.44 8.10 -10.80
N TYR A 33 15.15 8.06 -9.52
CA TYR A 33 14.13 7.22 -8.92
C TYR A 33 13.01 8.08 -8.35
N GLY A 34 11.83 7.49 -8.21
CA GLY A 34 10.67 8.11 -7.59
C GLY A 34 10.12 7.25 -6.46
N ILE A 35 9.68 7.90 -5.41
CA ILE A 35 8.88 7.29 -4.35
C ILE A 35 7.60 8.11 -4.17
N ASN A 36 6.46 7.45 -3.95
CA ASN A 36 5.21 8.12 -3.66
C ASN A 36 5.35 8.98 -2.39
N VAL A 37 5.04 10.28 -2.50
CA VAL A 37 5.15 11.26 -1.40
C VAL A 37 4.30 10.86 -0.21
N PHE A 38 3.16 10.21 -0.42
CA PHE A 38 2.30 9.75 0.68
C PHE A 38 2.97 8.71 1.60
N LYS A 39 3.96 7.97 1.08
CA LYS A 39 4.77 7.04 1.88
C LYS A 39 5.90 7.75 2.65
N VAL A 40 6.21 9.00 2.29
CA VAL A 40 7.31 9.78 2.86
C VAL A 40 6.81 10.64 4.01
N GLN A 41 7.38 10.45 5.19
CA GLN A 41 7.09 11.28 6.35
C GLN A 41 7.94 12.54 6.38
N GLU A 42 9.24 12.40 6.14
CA GLU A 42 10.19 13.53 6.05
C GLU A 42 11.47 13.12 5.32
N VAL A 43 12.23 14.12 4.89
CA VAL A 43 13.56 13.96 4.31
C VAL A 43 14.55 14.79 5.13
N ILE A 44 15.65 14.15 5.53
CA ILE A 44 16.70 14.80 6.34
C ILE A 44 18.08 14.52 5.76
N ARG A 45 19.07 15.31 6.15
CA ARG A 45 20.47 14.91 5.99
C ARG A 45 20.75 13.70 6.86
N CYS A 46 21.58 12.78 6.37
CA CYS A 46 21.92 11.60 7.13
C CYS A 46 22.56 11.99 8.47
N PRO A 47 21.97 11.64 9.60
CA PRO A 47 22.58 11.86 10.91
C PRO A 47 23.67 10.83 11.16
N GLY A 48 24.41 10.98 12.25
CA GLY A 48 25.34 9.94 12.71
C GLY A 48 24.59 8.62 12.95
N LEU A 49 25.06 7.55 12.33
CA LEU A 49 24.47 6.23 12.44
C LEU A 49 25.20 5.40 13.50
N THR A 50 24.44 4.75 14.38
CA THR A 50 24.96 3.74 15.31
C THR A 50 24.85 2.37 14.68
N GLN A 51 25.97 1.64 14.57
CA GLN A 51 25.98 0.30 13.98
C GLN A 51 25.19 -0.70 14.84
N VAL A 52 24.50 -1.61 14.17
CA VAL A 52 23.74 -2.71 14.80
C VAL A 52 24.49 -4.02 14.53
N PRO A 53 24.98 -4.70 15.57
CA PRO A 53 25.63 -6.00 15.40
C PRO A 53 24.69 -7.04 14.79
N LYS A 54 25.16 -7.80 13.80
CA LYS A 54 24.42 -8.88 13.12
C LYS A 54 23.14 -8.41 12.39
N ALA A 55 23.01 -7.11 12.08
CA ALA A 55 21.94 -6.64 11.22
C ALA A 55 22.11 -7.16 9.77
N ASN A 56 21.03 -7.10 8.99
CA ASN A 56 21.10 -7.34 7.55
C ASN A 56 22.11 -6.38 6.92
N ASN A 57 22.90 -6.84 5.97
CA ASN A 57 24.00 -6.08 5.34
C ASN A 57 23.56 -4.74 4.73
N VAL A 58 22.30 -4.65 4.27
CA VAL A 58 21.77 -3.40 3.71
C VAL A 58 21.41 -2.36 4.79
N VAL A 59 21.29 -2.77 6.08
CA VAL A 59 21.05 -1.87 7.21
C VAL A 59 22.38 -1.26 7.63
N ARG A 60 22.55 0.04 7.38
CA ARG A 60 23.82 0.76 7.68
C ARG A 60 23.93 1.18 9.15
N GLY A 61 22.87 1.09 9.90
CA GLY A 61 22.80 1.42 11.31
C GLY A 61 21.42 1.89 11.72
N ILE A 62 21.37 2.47 12.90
CA ILE A 62 20.17 3.12 13.45
C ILE A 62 20.44 4.61 13.70
N ALA A 63 19.43 5.41 13.44
CA ALA A 63 19.40 6.83 13.77
C ALA A 63 18.39 7.09 14.90
N ASN A 64 18.73 8.01 15.83
CA ASN A 64 17.78 8.49 16.81
C ASN A 64 17.13 9.79 16.30
N MET A 65 15.83 9.76 16.13
CA MET A 65 15.07 10.90 15.62
C MET A 65 13.85 11.16 16.49
N ARG A 66 13.82 12.36 17.08
CA ARG A 66 12.70 12.79 17.93
C ARG A 66 12.32 11.75 19.00
N GLY A 67 13.33 11.08 19.57
CA GLY A 67 13.15 10.04 20.58
C GLY A 67 12.73 8.66 20.03
N LYS A 68 12.66 8.50 18.70
CA LYS A 68 12.43 7.22 18.05
C LYS A 68 13.72 6.69 17.42
N THR A 69 13.96 5.41 17.57
CA THR A 69 15.08 4.71 16.94
C THR A 69 14.62 4.15 15.60
N ILE A 70 15.29 4.57 14.52
CA ILE A 70 14.89 4.25 13.14
C ILE A 70 16.04 3.48 12.47
N PRO A 71 15.81 2.27 11.94
CA PRO A 71 16.80 1.59 11.11
C PRO A 71 16.98 2.35 9.79
N VAL A 72 18.23 2.46 9.33
CA VAL A 72 18.60 3.16 8.09
C VAL A 72 19.17 2.15 7.09
N ILE A 73 18.46 2.02 5.98
CA ILE A 73 18.71 1.07 4.91
C ILE A 73 19.39 1.79 3.75
N ASP A 74 20.50 1.27 3.26
CA ASP A 74 21.14 1.72 2.04
C ASP A 74 20.30 1.28 0.84
N MET A 75 19.55 2.20 0.26
CA MET A 75 18.61 1.90 -0.82
C MET A 75 19.34 1.36 -2.05
N GLY A 76 20.48 1.97 -2.43
CA GLY A 76 21.27 1.50 -3.57
C GLY A 76 21.76 0.07 -3.36
N TYR A 77 22.28 -0.23 -2.17
CA TYR A 77 22.74 -1.57 -1.84
C TYR A 77 21.59 -2.59 -1.80
N ALA A 78 20.42 -2.20 -1.29
CA ALA A 78 19.23 -3.04 -1.32
C ALA A 78 18.75 -3.35 -2.75
N LEU A 79 18.98 -2.43 -3.70
CA LEU A 79 18.67 -2.61 -5.11
C LEU A 79 19.78 -3.33 -5.91
N GLY A 80 20.86 -3.76 -5.24
CA GLY A 80 21.97 -4.51 -5.86
C GLY A 80 23.15 -3.66 -6.31
N GLU A 81 23.19 -2.37 -5.97
CA GLU A 81 24.37 -1.53 -6.17
C GLU A 81 25.47 -1.82 -5.13
N LYS A 82 26.61 -1.16 -5.25
CA LYS A 82 27.64 -1.22 -4.21
C LYS A 82 27.19 -0.44 -2.97
N PRO A 83 27.55 -0.92 -1.76
CA PRO A 83 27.25 -0.20 -0.54
C PRO A 83 27.93 1.16 -0.50
N MET A 84 27.26 2.17 0.02
CA MET A 84 27.85 3.49 0.22
C MET A 84 29.05 3.43 1.18
N THR A 85 30.10 4.18 0.85
CA THR A 85 31.22 4.42 1.73
C THR A 85 30.83 5.36 2.87
N GLN A 86 31.64 5.45 3.93
CA GLN A 86 31.34 6.32 5.06
C GLN A 86 31.28 7.80 4.64
N ASP A 87 32.13 8.23 3.70
CA ASP A 87 32.12 9.61 3.20
C ASP A 87 30.86 9.92 2.39
N GLU A 88 30.38 8.96 1.60
CA GLU A 88 29.10 9.09 0.88
C GLU A 88 27.92 9.15 1.86
N ILE A 89 27.92 8.32 2.91
CA ILE A 89 26.88 8.35 3.96
C ILE A 89 26.83 9.70 4.63
N ASN A 90 27.96 10.29 5.00
CA ASN A 90 28.04 11.58 5.66
C ASN A 90 27.47 12.74 4.80
N ASN A 91 27.50 12.58 3.48
CA ASN A 91 27.02 13.57 2.51
C ASN A 91 25.62 13.25 1.93
N SER A 92 24.99 12.20 2.39
CA SER A 92 23.73 11.66 1.87
C SER A 92 22.50 12.22 2.59
N PHE A 93 21.33 11.74 2.16
CA PHE A 93 20.03 12.03 2.74
C PHE A 93 19.36 10.74 3.18
N VAL A 94 18.45 10.88 4.13
CA VAL A 94 17.56 9.80 4.56
C VAL A 94 16.12 10.19 4.27
N ILE A 95 15.46 9.42 3.45
CA ILE A 95 14.00 9.48 3.24
C ILE A 95 13.38 8.60 4.32
N ILE A 96 12.59 9.20 5.20
CA ILE A 96 11.89 8.50 6.27
C ILE A 96 10.49 8.16 5.80
N ALA A 97 10.18 6.88 5.81
CA ALA A 97 8.87 6.36 5.47
C ALA A 97 8.26 5.59 6.64
N ASP A 98 6.94 5.63 6.73
CA ASP A 98 6.19 4.79 7.65
C ASP A 98 5.81 3.48 6.92
N TYR A 99 6.23 2.36 7.48
CA TYR A 99 5.89 1.05 6.97
C TYR A 99 5.48 0.14 8.14
N ASN A 100 4.31 -0.44 8.07
CA ASN A 100 3.77 -1.29 9.14
C ASN A 100 3.80 -0.64 10.53
N ARG A 101 3.43 0.65 10.63
CA ARG A 101 3.53 1.43 11.87
C ARG A 101 4.95 1.53 12.42
N SER A 102 5.95 1.24 11.61
CA SER A 102 7.37 1.33 11.93
C SER A 102 8.06 2.30 10.98
N LEU A 103 8.79 3.24 11.55
CA LEU A 103 9.56 4.19 10.74
C LEU A 103 10.81 3.50 10.21
N GLN A 104 11.04 3.66 8.91
CA GLN A 104 12.21 3.16 8.20
C GLN A 104 12.91 4.33 7.50
N GLY A 105 14.21 4.37 7.56
CA GLY A 105 15.01 5.35 6.84
C GLY A 105 15.66 4.73 5.60
N PHE A 106 15.50 5.36 4.44
CA PHE A 106 16.16 4.97 3.20
C PHE A 106 17.27 5.94 2.89
N LEU A 107 18.52 5.47 2.92
CA LEU A 107 19.70 6.23 2.61
C LEU A 107 19.80 6.38 1.09
N VAL A 108 19.90 7.63 0.61
CA VAL A 108 19.97 8.01 -0.79
C VAL A 108 21.05 9.06 -1.01
N SER A 109 21.68 9.09 -2.18
CA SER A 109 22.79 10.03 -2.44
C SER A 109 22.31 11.47 -2.60
N GLY A 110 21.07 11.67 -3.01
CA GLY A 110 20.50 13.00 -3.19
C GLY A 110 18.99 12.96 -3.38
N VAL A 111 18.35 14.04 -2.96
CA VAL A 111 16.93 14.27 -3.17
C VAL A 111 16.77 15.48 -4.07
N ASP A 112 15.86 15.41 -5.04
CA ASP A 112 15.68 16.47 -6.03
C ASP A 112 14.43 17.30 -5.67
N ARG A 113 13.27 16.96 -6.23
CA ARG A 113 12.02 17.69 -6.05
C ARG A 113 10.83 16.76 -6.04
N ILE A 114 9.69 17.29 -5.63
CA ILE A 114 8.39 16.62 -5.80
C ILE A 114 7.84 17.01 -7.17
N VAL A 115 7.31 16.04 -7.89
CA VAL A 115 6.59 16.22 -9.15
C VAL A 115 5.19 15.65 -9.04
N ASN A 116 4.23 16.41 -9.59
CA ASN A 116 2.84 15.98 -9.72
C ASN A 116 2.59 15.50 -11.14
N MET A 117 1.99 14.32 -11.28
CA MET A 117 1.70 13.75 -12.58
C MET A 117 0.38 12.99 -12.58
N HIS A 118 -0.19 12.79 -13.76
CA HIS A 118 -1.36 11.95 -13.92
C HIS A 118 -0.97 10.48 -14.01
N TRP A 119 -1.78 9.59 -13.46
CA TRP A 119 -1.57 8.14 -13.57
C TRP A 119 -1.43 7.65 -15.01
N LYS A 120 -1.99 8.35 -15.99
CA LYS A 120 -1.84 8.04 -17.42
C LYS A 120 -0.40 8.16 -17.93
N GLU A 121 0.44 8.92 -17.24
CA GLU A 121 1.86 9.10 -17.54
C GLU A 121 2.74 8.02 -16.90
N ILE A 122 2.12 7.17 -16.08
CA ILE A 122 2.78 6.07 -15.38
C ILE A 122 2.64 4.80 -16.23
N LEU A 123 3.76 4.24 -16.61
CA LEU A 123 3.84 3.08 -17.48
C LEU A 123 4.23 1.83 -16.66
N THR A 124 3.68 0.69 -17.02
CA THR A 124 4.13 -0.58 -16.47
C THR A 124 5.58 -0.86 -16.91
N PRO A 125 6.43 -1.46 -16.06
CA PRO A 125 7.77 -1.84 -16.45
C PRO A 125 7.78 -2.73 -17.71
N PRO A 126 8.78 -2.59 -18.59
CA PRO A 126 8.86 -3.41 -19.80
C PRO A 126 8.88 -4.92 -19.46
N LYS A 127 8.17 -5.72 -20.24
CA LYS A 127 8.26 -7.18 -20.13
C LYS A 127 9.70 -7.61 -20.37
N GLY A 128 10.29 -8.35 -19.45
CA GLY A 128 11.68 -8.82 -19.55
C GLY A 128 12.68 -8.11 -18.63
N SER A 129 12.26 -7.08 -17.88
CA SER A 129 13.10 -6.46 -16.84
C SER A 129 13.37 -7.37 -15.62
N GLY A 130 12.99 -8.65 -15.70
CA GLY A 130 13.18 -9.65 -14.65
C GLY A 130 11.98 -9.74 -13.69
N GLY A 131 11.59 -10.95 -13.30
CA GLY A 131 10.45 -11.21 -12.41
C GLY A 131 10.66 -10.79 -10.95
N SER A 132 11.80 -10.21 -10.60
CA SER A 132 12.20 -9.80 -9.24
C SER A 132 12.62 -8.32 -9.18
N THR A 133 12.04 -7.45 -9.99
CA THR A 133 12.39 -6.02 -9.93
C THR A 133 11.67 -5.35 -8.77
N TYR A 134 12.35 -4.38 -8.12
CA TYR A 134 11.75 -3.50 -7.11
C TYR A 134 10.98 -2.32 -7.74
N LEU A 135 10.68 -2.41 -9.03
CA LEU A 135 9.97 -1.38 -9.78
C LEU A 135 8.47 -1.64 -9.74
N THR A 136 7.70 -0.68 -9.26
CA THR A 136 6.25 -0.66 -9.43
C THR A 136 5.88 -0.21 -10.83
N ALA A 137 6.54 0.87 -11.31
CA ALA A 137 6.23 1.51 -12.57
C ALA A 137 7.42 2.34 -13.08
N VAL A 138 7.27 2.89 -14.28
CA VAL A 138 8.21 3.85 -14.87
C VAL A 138 7.45 5.06 -15.41
N THR A 139 8.08 6.22 -15.39
CA THR A 139 7.54 7.44 -15.99
C THR A 139 8.63 8.29 -16.61
N ARG A 140 8.27 9.44 -17.19
CA ARG A 140 9.22 10.42 -17.73
C ARG A 140 9.03 11.77 -17.08
N VAL A 141 10.14 12.35 -16.62
CA VAL A 141 10.20 13.72 -16.09
C VAL A 141 11.36 14.42 -16.77
N ASP A 142 11.12 15.58 -17.40
CA ASP A 142 12.14 16.34 -18.16
C ASP A 142 12.92 15.43 -19.13
N GLU A 143 12.22 14.64 -19.95
CA GLU A 143 12.75 13.66 -20.91
C GLU A 143 13.60 12.52 -20.31
N LYS A 144 13.75 12.47 -18.98
CA LYS A 144 14.47 11.40 -18.27
C LYS A 144 13.51 10.33 -17.82
N LEU A 145 13.92 9.07 -17.97
CA LEU A 145 13.21 7.95 -17.39
C LEU A 145 13.35 7.99 -15.86
N VAL A 146 12.25 7.90 -15.17
CA VAL A 146 12.16 7.79 -13.70
C VAL A 146 11.59 6.42 -13.36
N GLU A 147 12.28 5.71 -12.49
CA GLU A 147 11.91 4.40 -11.98
C GLU A 147 11.22 4.56 -10.63
N ILE A 148 9.96 4.11 -10.52
CA ILE A 148 9.17 4.20 -9.28
C ILE A 148 9.43 2.94 -8.46
N ILE A 149 9.99 3.13 -7.27
CA ILE A 149 10.44 2.03 -6.39
C ILE A 149 9.30 1.54 -5.48
N ASP A 150 9.15 0.21 -5.45
CA ASP A 150 8.31 -0.50 -4.47
C ASP A 150 9.09 -0.67 -3.15
N VAL A 151 8.99 0.32 -2.28
CA VAL A 151 9.65 0.29 -0.96
C VAL A 151 9.10 -0.80 -0.05
N GLU A 152 7.85 -1.19 -0.25
CA GLU A 152 7.21 -2.28 0.51
C GLU A 152 7.87 -3.61 0.18
N LYS A 153 8.14 -3.83 -1.11
CA LYS A 153 8.88 -5.02 -1.57
C LYS A 153 10.31 -5.04 -1.03
N VAL A 154 11.02 -3.91 -1.10
CA VAL A 154 12.37 -3.79 -0.52
C VAL A 154 12.36 -4.17 0.96
N LEU A 155 11.44 -3.62 1.74
CA LEU A 155 11.33 -3.88 3.18
C LEU A 155 10.92 -5.31 3.49
N SER A 156 10.01 -5.89 2.72
CA SER A 156 9.56 -7.27 2.93
C SER A 156 10.70 -8.28 2.75
N GLU A 157 11.60 -8.04 1.82
CA GLU A 157 12.77 -8.90 1.60
C GLU A 157 13.85 -8.73 2.70
N ILE A 158 14.03 -7.50 3.21
CA ILE A 158 14.98 -7.20 4.29
C ILE A 158 14.53 -7.81 5.61
N ASN A 159 13.26 -7.62 5.96
CA ASN A 159 12.73 -8.03 7.25
C ASN A 159 12.42 -9.53 7.35
N GLY A 160 12.25 -10.22 6.23
CA GLY A 160 12.14 -11.69 6.13
C GLY A 160 10.98 -12.34 6.92
N THR A 161 10.23 -11.57 7.69
CA THR A 161 9.19 -12.07 8.58
C THR A 161 7.81 -11.84 7.99
N MET A 162 7.20 -12.93 7.58
CA MET A 162 5.75 -12.95 7.39
C MET A 162 5.09 -13.18 8.74
N GLU A 163 4.52 -12.14 9.30
CA GLU A 163 3.66 -12.29 10.46
C GLU A 163 2.49 -13.21 10.08
N LYS A 164 2.20 -14.17 10.96
CA LYS A 164 1.06 -15.09 10.81
C LYS A 164 -0.10 -14.56 11.62
N VAL A 165 -1.30 -14.89 11.17
CA VAL A 165 -2.51 -14.68 11.98
C VAL A 165 -2.38 -15.45 13.29
N SER A 166 -2.77 -14.84 14.40
CA SER A 166 -2.73 -15.50 15.70
C SER A 166 -3.67 -16.71 15.73
N GLN A 167 -3.24 -17.79 16.40
CA GLN A 167 -3.98 -19.06 16.44
C GLN A 167 -5.42 -18.86 16.95
N LYS A 168 -5.62 -17.95 17.89
CA LYS A 168 -6.95 -17.64 18.43
C LYS A 168 -7.93 -17.18 17.33
N ILE A 169 -7.49 -16.31 16.42
CA ILE A 169 -8.35 -15.79 15.35
C ILE A 169 -8.65 -16.89 14.32
N ILE A 170 -7.68 -17.77 14.05
CA ILE A 170 -7.87 -18.91 13.17
C ILE A 170 -8.91 -19.85 13.76
N ASP A 171 -8.81 -20.18 15.05
CA ASP A 171 -9.73 -21.08 15.74
C ASP A 171 -11.16 -20.49 15.80
N ASP A 172 -11.29 -19.19 16.08
CA ASP A 172 -12.58 -18.47 16.06
C ASP A 172 -13.21 -18.45 14.66
N GLY A 173 -12.41 -18.36 13.60
CA GLY A 173 -12.86 -18.42 12.22
C GLY A 173 -13.35 -19.82 11.78
N GLN A 174 -12.67 -20.87 12.25
CA GLN A 174 -13.00 -22.25 11.90
C GLN A 174 -14.21 -22.83 12.68
N GLN A 175 -14.65 -22.19 13.76
CA GLN A 175 -15.83 -22.61 14.53
C GLN A 175 -17.17 -22.22 13.89
N LYS A 176 -17.17 -21.41 12.82
CA LYS A 176 -18.39 -21.06 12.08
C LYS A 176 -18.70 -22.15 11.07
N GLU A 177 -20.01 -22.35 10.78
CA GLU A 177 -20.42 -23.26 9.71
C GLU A 177 -19.68 -22.93 8.39
N PRO A 178 -19.26 -23.95 7.62
CA PRO A 178 -18.49 -23.75 6.40
C PRO A 178 -19.33 -23.04 5.32
N LYS A 179 -19.34 -21.71 5.34
CA LYS A 179 -19.90 -20.89 4.28
C LYS A 179 -18.77 -20.49 3.34
N GLU A 180 -18.97 -20.66 2.03
CA GLU A 180 -17.97 -20.24 1.05
C GLU A 180 -18.01 -18.72 0.87
N TYR A 181 -17.09 -18.01 1.50
CA TYR A 181 -16.88 -16.57 1.30
C TYR A 181 -15.88 -16.33 0.19
N HIS A 182 -16.12 -15.31 -0.61
CA HIS A 182 -15.22 -14.88 -1.66
C HIS A 182 -14.99 -13.37 -1.59
N ILE A 183 -13.73 -12.95 -1.48
CA ILE A 183 -13.33 -11.57 -1.32
C ILE A 183 -12.61 -11.09 -2.59
N LEU A 184 -12.96 -9.90 -3.06
CA LEU A 184 -12.20 -9.20 -4.09
C LEU A 184 -11.14 -8.33 -3.41
N VAL A 185 -9.87 -8.48 -3.81
CA VAL A 185 -8.73 -7.72 -3.28
C VAL A 185 -8.12 -6.90 -4.39
N ALA A 186 -8.03 -5.59 -4.21
CA ALA A 186 -7.38 -4.66 -5.12
C ALA A 186 -6.20 -3.97 -4.42
N ASP A 187 -4.99 -4.11 -4.97
CA ASP A 187 -3.76 -3.51 -4.45
C ASP A 187 -2.69 -3.52 -5.55
N ASP A 188 -1.90 -2.48 -5.72
CA ASP A 188 -0.89 -2.41 -6.79
C ASP A 188 0.39 -3.17 -6.44
N SER A 189 0.69 -3.35 -5.14
CA SER A 189 1.84 -4.12 -4.67
C SER A 189 1.56 -5.62 -4.71
N SER A 190 2.35 -6.35 -5.49
CA SER A 190 2.26 -7.82 -5.53
C SER A 190 2.58 -8.46 -4.17
N VAL A 191 3.41 -7.82 -3.36
CA VAL A 191 3.73 -8.25 -2.00
C VAL A 191 2.52 -8.12 -1.10
N ALA A 192 1.86 -6.95 -1.13
CA ALA A 192 0.65 -6.68 -0.36
C ALA A 192 -0.48 -7.64 -0.75
N ARG A 193 -0.74 -7.83 -2.05
CA ARG A 193 -1.74 -8.81 -2.52
C ARG A 193 -1.47 -10.21 -1.99
N ASN A 194 -0.21 -10.65 -2.03
CA ASN A 194 0.17 -11.97 -1.53
C ASN A 194 0.07 -12.08 -0.01
N GLN A 195 0.34 -11.02 0.74
CA GLN A 195 0.17 -11.00 2.20
C GLN A 195 -1.31 -11.07 2.56
N ILE A 196 -2.16 -10.25 1.92
CA ILE A 196 -3.61 -10.30 2.12
C ILE A 196 -4.13 -11.71 1.79
N LYS A 197 -3.77 -12.25 0.62
CA LYS A 197 -4.18 -13.61 0.22
C LYS A 197 -3.82 -14.66 1.28
N ARG A 198 -2.59 -14.63 1.80
CA ARG A 198 -2.15 -15.58 2.84
C ARG A 198 -2.92 -15.43 4.15
N THR A 199 -3.24 -14.19 4.54
CA THR A 199 -4.08 -13.94 5.71
C THR A 199 -5.47 -14.53 5.50
N LEU A 200 -6.07 -14.32 4.33
CA LEU A 200 -7.38 -14.88 3.97
C LEU A 200 -7.35 -16.41 3.90
N ASP A 201 -6.32 -16.99 3.30
CA ASP A 201 -6.14 -18.46 3.23
C ASP A 201 -6.06 -19.07 4.65
N GLN A 202 -5.42 -18.39 5.62
CA GLN A 202 -5.32 -18.89 7.02
C GLN A 202 -6.68 -18.91 7.74
N ILE A 203 -7.60 -18.03 7.38
CA ILE A 203 -8.96 -17.99 7.94
C ILE A 203 -10.00 -18.69 7.02
N GLY A 204 -9.53 -19.43 6.00
CA GLY A 204 -10.39 -20.26 5.14
C GLY A 204 -11.22 -19.49 4.12
N VAL A 205 -10.83 -18.26 3.74
CA VAL A 205 -11.59 -17.39 2.84
C VAL A 205 -10.94 -17.33 1.46
N LYS A 206 -11.71 -17.57 0.40
CA LYS A 206 -11.26 -17.46 -0.99
C LYS A 206 -11.14 -16.00 -1.42
N CYS A 207 -10.22 -15.70 -2.35
CA CYS A 207 -10.11 -14.35 -2.91
C CYS A 207 -9.75 -14.33 -4.39
N THR A 208 -10.21 -13.28 -5.08
CA THR A 208 -9.73 -12.84 -6.39
C THR A 208 -8.85 -11.61 -6.21
N LEU A 209 -7.71 -11.56 -6.90
CA LEU A 209 -6.74 -10.47 -6.81
C LEU A 209 -6.82 -9.59 -8.06
N ALA A 210 -6.93 -8.29 -7.87
CA ALA A 210 -6.81 -7.26 -8.88
C ALA A 210 -5.60 -6.36 -8.59
N LYS A 211 -4.94 -5.86 -9.61
CA LYS A 211 -3.73 -5.03 -9.48
C LYS A 211 -4.01 -3.53 -9.33
N ASP A 212 -5.24 -3.11 -9.54
CA ASP A 212 -5.70 -1.74 -9.38
C ASP A 212 -7.23 -1.68 -9.29
N GLY A 213 -7.76 -0.50 -8.95
CA GLY A 213 -9.20 -0.30 -8.83
C GLY A 213 -9.97 -0.45 -10.13
N LYS A 214 -9.33 -0.18 -11.27
CA LYS A 214 -9.98 -0.36 -12.60
C LYS A 214 -10.20 -1.83 -12.90
N GLU A 215 -9.18 -2.68 -12.70
CA GLU A 215 -9.31 -4.13 -12.88
C GLU A 215 -10.34 -4.73 -11.93
N ALA A 216 -10.38 -4.23 -10.67
CA ALA A 216 -11.38 -4.65 -9.70
C ALA A 216 -12.81 -4.29 -10.14
N LEU A 217 -13.02 -3.06 -10.62
CA LEU A 217 -14.34 -2.61 -11.10
C LEU A 217 -14.77 -3.38 -12.34
N ASP A 218 -13.86 -3.59 -13.30
CA ASP A 218 -14.12 -4.35 -14.53
C ASP A 218 -14.51 -5.80 -14.19
N PHE A 219 -13.82 -6.43 -13.24
CA PHE A 219 -14.17 -7.76 -12.75
C PHE A 219 -15.59 -7.81 -12.17
N LEU A 220 -15.96 -6.84 -11.31
CA LEU A 220 -17.30 -6.77 -10.74
C LEU A 220 -18.36 -6.56 -11.82
N GLU A 221 -18.11 -5.70 -12.80
CA GLU A 221 -19.04 -5.47 -13.92
C GLU A 221 -19.25 -6.70 -14.80
N GLU A 222 -18.16 -7.42 -15.09
CA GLU A 222 -18.25 -8.67 -15.87
C GLU A 222 -19.01 -9.75 -15.11
N LEU A 223 -18.73 -9.90 -13.82
CA LEU A 223 -19.39 -10.87 -12.96
C LEU A 223 -20.89 -10.60 -12.85
N ALA A 224 -21.28 -9.34 -12.63
CA ALA A 224 -22.69 -8.94 -12.58
C ALA A 224 -23.44 -9.16 -13.90
N LYS A 225 -22.76 -9.04 -15.05
CA LYS A 225 -23.35 -9.32 -16.37
C LYS A 225 -23.55 -10.80 -16.63
N LYS A 226 -22.65 -11.66 -16.15
CA LYS A 226 -22.63 -13.10 -16.45
C LYS A 226 -23.45 -13.92 -15.46
N GLU A 227 -23.37 -13.59 -14.18
CA GLU A 227 -23.81 -14.47 -13.09
C GLU A 227 -24.90 -13.87 -12.20
N GLY A 228 -25.35 -12.64 -12.47
CA GLY A 228 -26.45 -11.99 -11.74
C GLY A 228 -26.02 -11.25 -10.46
N PRO A 229 -26.79 -11.36 -9.36
CA PRO A 229 -26.53 -10.53 -8.17
C PRO A 229 -25.15 -10.76 -7.57
N ILE A 230 -24.38 -9.70 -7.44
CA ILE A 230 -22.99 -9.73 -6.99
C ILE A 230 -22.82 -10.28 -5.57
N SER A 231 -23.81 -10.06 -4.70
CA SER A 231 -23.80 -10.56 -3.33
C SER A 231 -23.75 -12.09 -3.22
N LYS A 232 -24.11 -12.82 -4.28
CA LYS A 232 -23.97 -14.29 -4.33
C LYS A 232 -22.56 -14.76 -4.63
N HIS A 233 -21.71 -13.88 -5.12
CA HIS A 233 -20.38 -14.21 -5.65
C HIS A 233 -19.26 -13.52 -4.89
N ILE A 234 -19.48 -12.29 -4.41
CA ILE A 234 -18.50 -11.50 -3.67
C ILE A 234 -19.12 -11.05 -2.35
N SER A 235 -18.50 -11.47 -1.25
CA SER A 235 -18.97 -11.17 0.09
C SER A 235 -18.45 -9.81 0.59
N LEU A 236 -17.22 -9.41 0.14
CA LEU A 236 -16.53 -8.22 0.64
C LEU A 236 -15.46 -7.78 -0.36
N VAL A 237 -15.11 -6.49 -0.34
CA VAL A 237 -14.00 -5.92 -1.13
C VAL A 237 -12.95 -5.34 -0.18
N ILE A 238 -11.69 -5.69 -0.40
CA ILE A 238 -10.53 -5.05 0.23
C ILE A 238 -9.82 -4.26 -0.84
N SER A 239 -9.62 -2.97 -0.64
CA SER A 239 -8.93 -2.11 -1.59
C SER A 239 -7.82 -1.31 -0.92
N ASP A 240 -6.63 -1.30 -1.55
CA ASP A 240 -5.69 -0.23 -1.25
C ASP A 240 -6.28 1.11 -1.68
N VAL A 241 -5.78 2.18 -1.09
CA VAL A 241 -6.13 3.55 -1.47
C VAL A 241 -5.29 4.00 -2.65
N GLU A 242 -4.00 3.75 -2.62
CA GLU A 242 -3.03 4.26 -3.59
C GLU A 242 -2.74 3.27 -4.70
N MET A 243 -3.53 3.31 -5.76
CA MET A 243 -3.35 2.42 -6.92
C MET A 243 -3.32 3.21 -8.23
N PRO A 244 -2.57 2.71 -9.26
CA PRO A 244 -2.63 3.25 -10.61
C PRO A 244 -4.02 3.09 -11.24
N ASN A 245 -4.27 3.82 -12.31
CA ASN A 245 -5.48 3.79 -13.13
C ASN A 245 -6.76 4.19 -12.38
N MET A 246 -7.01 3.64 -11.21
CA MET A 246 -8.13 3.98 -10.34
C MET A 246 -7.73 3.73 -8.89
N ASP A 247 -7.71 4.78 -8.09
CA ASP A 247 -7.45 4.72 -6.65
C ASP A 247 -8.64 4.11 -5.88
N GLY A 248 -8.40 3.67 -4.62
CA GLY A 248 -9.41 3.00 -3.81
C GLY A 248 -10.59 3.89 -3.40
N TYR A 249 -10.40 5.21 -3.32
CA TYR A 249 -11.50 6.13 -3.05
C TYR A 249 -12.41 6.28 -4.26
N THR A 250 -11.82 6.37 -5.45
CA THR A 250 -12.56 6.41 -6.73
C THR A 250 -13.30 5.10 -6.97
N LEU A 251 -12.66 3.95 -6.72
CA LEU A 251 -13.30 2.64 -6.78
C LEU A 251 -14.51 2.57 -5.83
N THR A 252 -14.31 2.92 -4.55
CA THR A 252 -15.37 2.93 -3.54
C THR A 252 -16.54 3.82 -3.95
N THR A 253 -16.24 5.05 -4.40
CA THR A 253 -17.27 6.00 -4.82
C THR A 253 -18.05 5.49 -6.05
N SER A 254 -17.36 4.85 -7.00
CA SER A 254 -17.98 4.24 -8.19
C SER A 254 -18.89 3.08 -7.80
N MET A 255 -18.45 2.22 -6.89
CA MET A 255 -19.27 1.12 -6.36
C MET A 255 -20.51 1.63 -5.63
N ARG A 256 -20.39 2.69 -4.80
CA ARG A 256 -21.53 3.26 -4.07
C ARG A 256 -22.58 3.92 -4.98
N LYS A 257 -22.17 4.41 -6.16
CA LYS A 257 -23.08 4.97 -7.16
C LYS A 257 -23.80 3.93 -8.01
N ASP A 258 -23.30 2.70 -8.06
CA ASP A 258 -23.90 1.61 -8.84
C ASP A 258 -24.80 0.76 -7.96
N ALA A 259 -26.07 0.65 -8.34
CA ALA A 259 -27.08 -0.11 -7.59
C ALA A 259 -26.71 -1.60 -7.40
N ARG A 260 -25.87 -2.15 -8.27
CA ARG A 260 -25.42 -3.55 -8.21
C ARG A 260 -24.36 -3.79 -7.13
N PHE A 261 -23.60 -2.75 -6.76
CA PHE A 261 -22.41 -2.85 -5.88
C PHE A 261 -22.52 -2.02 -4.61
N LYS A 262 -23.52 -1.11 -4.52
CA LYS A 262 -23.63 -0.11 -3.45
C LYS A 262 -23.66 -0.70 -2.04
N ASP A 263 -24.15 -1.92 -1.89
CA ASP A 263 -24.34 -2.58 -0.60
C ASP A 263 -23.18 -3.52 -0.23
N LEU A 264 -22.17 -3.70 -1.11
CA LEU A 264 -20.97 -4.48 -0.80
C LEU A 264 -20.21 -3.86 0.37
N TYR A 265 -19.74 -4.70 1.28
CA TYR A 265 -18.88 -4.27 2.37
C TYR A 265 -17.48 -3.94 1.82
N ILE A 266 -16.97 -2.75 2.09
CA ILE A 266 -15.68 -2.27 1.57
C ILE A 266 -14.75 -1.93 2.71
N ILE A 267 -13.58 -2.57 2.73
CA ILE A 267 -12.45 -2.27 3.61
C ILE A 267 -11.40 -1.53 2.80
N LEU A 268 -11.00 -0.33 3.24
CA LEU A 268 -9.82 0.35 2.74
C LEU A 268 -8.61 -0.06 3.56
N HIS A 269 -7.59 -0.62 2.90
CA HIS A 269 -6.39 -1.20 3.51
C HIS A 269 -5.15 -0.49 2.95
N THR A 270 -4.58 0.47 3.68
CA THR A 270 -3.57 1.36 3.13
C THR A 270 -2.43 1.64 4.11
N SER A 271 -1.26 1.99 3.57
CA SER A 271 -0.08 2.45 4.33
C SER A 271 -0.27 3.84 4.94
N LEU A 272 -1.27 4.60 4.48
CA LEU A 272 -1.55 5.94 5.00
C LEU A 272 -1.99 5.86 6.46
N SER A 273 -1.29 6.54 7.34
CA SER A 273 -1.64 6.65 8.77
C SER A 273 -2.26 8.03 9.07
N GLY A 274 -3.27 8.07 9.97
CA GLY A 274 -3.73 9.31 10.57
C GLY A 274 -5.23 9.59 10.57
N VAL A 275 -5.59 10.69 11.25
CA VAL A 275 -6.97 11.19 11.44
C VAL A 275 -7.67 11.52 10.11
N PHE A 276 -6.89 11.87 9.10
CA PHE A 276 -7.33 12.18 7.74
C PHE A 276 -8.12 11.02 7.11
N ASN A 277 -7.66 9.80 7.29
CA ASN A 277 -8.27 8.62 6.68
C ASN A 277 -9.68 8.33 7.20
N ASN A 278 -9.96 8.57 8.48
CA ASN A 278 -11.29 8.35 9.06
C ASN A 278 -12.37 9.29 8.48
N ALA A 279 -12.00 10.53 8.18
CA ALA A 279 -12.92 11.49 7.54
C ALA A 279 -13.20 11.10 6.08
N MET A 280 -12.17 10.68 5.35
CA MET A 280 -12.28 10.25 3.95
C MET A 280 -13.06 8.95 3.80
N VAL A 281 -12.83 7.97 4.66
CA VAL A 281 -13.58 6.70 4.68
C VAL A 281 -15.09 6.96 4.73
N LYS A 282 -15.53 7.83 5.64
CA LYS A 282 -16.94 8.22 5.76
C LYS A 282 -17.44 8.95 4.51
N LYS A 283 -16.63 9.85 3.95
CA LYS A 283 -17.00 10.66 2.77
C LYS A 283 -17.19 9.80 1.51
N VAL A 284 -16.33 8.81 1.28
CA VAL A 284 -16.45 7.91 0.12
C VAL A 284 -17.44 6.77 0.32
N GLY A 285 -17.86 6.53 1.56
CA GLY A 285 -18.82 5.48 1.90
C GLY A 285 -18.20 4.09 2.09
N ALA A 286 -16.92 3.99 2.39
CA ALA A 286 -16.31 2.73 2.82
C ALA A 286 -16.82 2.35 4.22
N ASN A 287 -16.88 1.04 4.49
CA ASN A 287 -17.38 0.53 5.77
C ASN A 287 -16.29 0.56 6.83
N ARG A 288 -15.05 0.30 6.45
CA ARG A 288 -13.92 0.23 7.38
C ARG A 288 -12.63 0.70 6.73
N PHE A 289 -11.74 1.18 7.57
CA PHE A 289 -10.36 1.49 7.25
C PHE A 289 -9.44 0.69 8.18
N ILE A 290 -8.41 0.08 7.62
CA ILE A 290 -7.36 -0.57 8.38
C ILE A 290 -5.99 -0.20 7.79
N PRO A 291 -5.01 0.11 8.65
CA PRO A 291 -3.64 0.33 8.19
C PRO A 291 -2.98 -1.00 7.79
N LYS A 292 -2.14 -0.96 6.76
CA LYS A 292 -1.27 -2.08 6.36
C LYS A 292 -0.20 -2.28 7.45
N PHE A 293 0.38 -3.37 7.73
CA PHE A 293 0.13 -4.79 7.46
C PHE A 293 0.15 -5.54 8.79
N ASN A 294 -0.94 -5.53 9.50
CA ASN A 294 -1.10 -6.40 10.66
C ASN A 294 -2.07 -7.51 10.28
N PRO A 295 -1.64 -8.79 10.22
CA PRO A 295 -2.51 -9.89 9.83
C PRO A 295 -3.73 -10.06 10.74
N ASP A 296 -3.56 -9.83 12.04
CA ASP A 296 -4.66 -9.93 13.01
C ASP A 296 -5.70 -8.82 12.82
N ASP A 297 -5.25 -7.57 12.59
CA ASP A 297 -6.14 -6.44 12.30
C ASP A 297 -6.94 -6.69 11.01
N LEU A 298 -6.28 -7.22 9.97
CA LEU A 298 -6.92 -7.57 8.70
C LEU A 298 -7.93 -8.72 8.90
N ALA A 299 -7.52 -9.80 9.53
CA ALA A 299 -8.37 -10.96 9.77
C ALA A 299 -9.62 -10.59 10.60
N ASN A 300 -9.45 -9.83 11.67
CA ASN A 300 -10.57 -9.33 12.48
C ASN A 300 -11.53 -8.44 11.66
N ALA A 301 -11.00 -7.52 10.86
CA ALA A 301 -11.82 -6.64 10.03
C ALA A 301 -12.62 -7.42 8.99
N VAL A 302 -12.00 -8.45 8.39
CA VAL A 302 -12.68 -9.35 7.45
C VAL A 302 -13.77 -10.14 8.16
N MET A 303 -13.50 -10.74 9.31
CA MET A 303 -14.48 -11.51 10.07
C MET A 303 -15.69 -10.67 10.50
N GLU A 304 -15.47 -9.41 10.90
CA GLU A 304 -16.56 -8.47 11.19
C GLU A 304 -17.37 -8.14 9.93
N GLY A 305 -16.71 -7.85 8.80
CA GLY A 305 -17.38 -7.57 7.53
C GLY A 305 -18.21 -8.76 7.02
N LEU A 306 -17.71 -9.98 7.17
CA LEU A 306 -18.45 -11.21 6.82
C LEU A 306 -19.65 -11.42 7.74
N ALA A 307 -19.53 -11.10 9.03
CA ALA A 307 -20.68 -11.18 9.94
C ALA A 307 -21.78 -10.16 9.59
N ASP A 308 -21.44 -8.98 9.07
CA ASP A 308 -22.42 -8.01 8.57
C ASP A 308 -23.03 -8.46 7.24
N PHE A 309 -22.26 -9.07 6.36
CA PHE A 309 -22.73 -9.67 5.13
C PHE A 309 -23.82 -10.76 5.41
N ASP A 310 -23.55 -11.65 6.36
CA ASP A 310 -24.50 -12.71 6.74
C ASP A 310 -25.83 -12.17 7.27
N LYS A 311 -25.81 -11.06 8.05
CA LYS A 311 -27.04 -10.41 8.53
C LYS A 311 -27.87 -9.84 7.38
N THR A 312 -27.22 -9.28 6.37
CA THR A 312 -27.86 -8.68 5.21
C THR A 312 -28.48 -9.76 4.31
N ASP A 313 -27.77 -10.87 4.09
CA ASP A 313 -28.22 -12.02 3.28
C ASP A 313 -29.46 -12.68 3.89
N LEU A 314 -29.48 -12.85 5.23
CA LEU A 314 -30.64 -13.38 5.98
C LEU A 314 -31.87 -12.45 5.95
N SER A 315 -31.71 -11.16 5.75
CA SER A 315 -32.81 -10.22 5.66
C SER A 315 -33.40 -10.09 4.25
N ALA A 316 -32.71 -10.60 3.24
CA ALA A 316 -33.11 -10.57 1.84
C ALA A 316 -33.71 -11.90 1.34
N ALA A 317 -33.67 -12.98 2.14
CA ALA A 317 -34.26 -14.29 1.91
C ALA A 317 -35.63 -14.44 2.57
#